data_38a75270dea87217c4b4f716b4877077
#
_entry.id   38a75270dea87217c4b4f716b4877077
#
_cell.length_a   1.000
_cell.length_b   1.000
_cell.length_c   1.000
_cell.angle_alpha   90.00
_cell.angle_beta   90.00
_cell.angle_gamma   90.00
#
_symmetry.space_group_name_H-M   'P 1'
#
loop_
_entity.id
_entity.type
_entity.pdbx_description
1 polymer ?
#
loop_
_entity_poly.entity_id
_entity_poly.type
_entity_poly.pdbx_seq_one_letter_code
_entity_poly.pdbx_strand_id
1 'polypeptide(L)'
;MPAPPFLSLKNVSKYFADFCALDAVSLDVSLGQKLVICGPSGSGKSTLIRCVNQLEQHQHGQIYIDGVDVRDGAAGQAAIRDNVGMVFQQFNLFPHLTILQNLTLGPIRARGLPAAEAADLAMHYLERVRIPEQSAKYPSQLSGGQQQRVAIARALC
;
A
#
# COMPACT_ATOMS: atom_id res chain seq x y z
N MET A 1 6.94 29.32 -4.25
CA MET A 1 7.52 28.29 -3.39
C MET A 1 7.14 26.94 -3.98
N PRO A 2 8.02 25.94 -4.05
CA PRO A 2 7.63 24.61 -4.47
C PRO A 2 6.54 24.09 -3.53
N ALA A 3 5.58 23.33 -4.06
CA ALA A 3 4.54 22.70 -3.25
C ALA A 3 5.19 21.75 -2.25
N PRO A 4 4.65 21.61 -1.03
CA PRO A 4 5.17 20.65 -0.06
C PRO A 4 5.10 19.22 -0.61
N PRO A 5 6.06 18.35 -0.26
CA PRO A 5 6.05 16.97 -0.71
C PRO A 5 4.85 16.23 -0.12
N PHE A 6 4.24 15.34 -0.92
CA PHE A 6 3.15 14.50 -0.47
C PHE A 6 3.62 13.39 0.50
N LEU A 7 4.78 12.79 0.22
CA LEU A 7 5.48 11.87 1.12
C LEU A 7 6.84 12.46 1.43
N SER A 8 7.18 12.55 2.72
CA SER A 8 8.49 13.03 3.18
C SER A 8 9.05 12.11 4.25
N LEU A 9 10.25 11.63 4.04
CA LEU A 9 11.05 10.89 5.01
C LEU A 9 12.21 11.79 5.46
N LYS A 10 12.42 11.90 6.78
CA LYS A 10 13.48 12.72 7.37
C LYS A 10 14.33 11.89 8.32
N ASN A 11 15.56 11.58 7.90
CA ASN A 11 16.55 10.83 8.69
C ASN A 11 15.99 9.53 9.28
N VAL A 12 15.24 8.77 8.48
CA VAL A 12 14.58 7.54 8.92
C VAL A 12 15.61 6.43 9.10
N SER A 13 15.69 5.89 10.33
CA SER A 13 16.53 4.72 10.62
C SER A 13 15.70 3.58 11.20
N LYS A 14 15.99 2.37 10.73
CA LYS A 14 15.36 1.13 11.17
C LYS A 14 16.40 0.08 11.53
N TYR A 15 16.26 -0.46 12.73
CA TYR A 15 17.09 -1.53 13.24
C TYR A 15 16.27 -2.79 13.51
N PHE A 16 16.83 -3.96 13.25
CA PHE A 16 16.38 -5.27 13.68
C PHE A 16 17.43 -5.84 14.60
N ALA A 17 17.21 -5.78 15.91
CA ALA A 17 18.25 -5.98 16.94
C ALA A 17 19.48 -5.10 16.60
N ASP A 18 20.64 -5.69 16.39
CA ASP A 18 21.89 -4.98 16.08
C ASP A 18 22.08 -4.68 14.58
N PHE A 19 21.18 -5.18 13.73
CA PHE A 19 21.27 -4.98 12.28
C PHE A 19 20.59 -3.68 11.86
N CYS A 20 21.38 -2.76 11.28
CA CYS A 20 20.88 -1.53 10.69
C CYS A 20 20.35 -1.80 9.28
N ALA A 21 19.03 -1.80 9.12
CA ALA A 21 18.37 -2.01 7.84
C ALA A 21 18.15 -0.72 7.04
N LEU A 22 17.97 0.41 7.73
CA LEU A 22 17.88 1.76 7.15
C LEU A 22 18.72 2.69 8.02
N ASP A 23 19.57 3.51 7.40
CA ASP A 23 20.42 4.46 8.08
C ASP A 23 20.15 5.89 7.57
N ALA A 24 19.55 6.72 8.41
CA ALA A 24 19.25 8.13 8.19
C ALA A 24 18.69 8.46 6.78
N VAL A 25 17.80 7.63 6.26
CA VAL A 25 17.22 7.79 4.92
C VAL A 25 16.32 9.01 4.88
N SER A 26 16.61 9.92 3.95
CA SER A 26 15.79 11.11 3.69
C SER A 26 15.39 11.15 2.22
N LEU A 27 14.11 11.42 1.96
CA LEU A 27 13.58 11.46 0.62
C LEU A 27 12.23 12.19 0.60
N ASP A 28 11.97 12.95 -0.45
CA ASP A 28 10.71 13.63 -0.69
C ASP A 28 10.10 13.15 -2.00
N VAL A 29 8.77 12.93 -2.00
CA VAL A 29 7.99 12.54 -3.18
C VAL A 29 6.83 13.50 -3.34
N SER A 30 6.76 14.17 -4.48
CA SER A 30 5.66 15.07 -4.81
C SER A 30 4.40 14.31 -5.25
N LEU A 31 3.24 14.93 -5.13
CA LEU A 31 1.98 14.35 -5.62
C LEU A 31 2.10 14.02 -7.13
N GLY A 32 1.69 12.80 -7.51
CA GLY A 32 1.77 12.31 -8.89
C GLY A 32 3.17 11.87 -9.34
N GLN A 33 4.21 12.04 -8.53
CA GLN A 33 5.57 11.61 -8.86
C GLN A 33 5.67 10.08 -8.81
N LYS A 34 6.44 9.51 -9.75
CA LYS A 34 6.82 8.10 -9.75
C LYS A 34 8.26 7.98 -9.27
N LEU A 35 8.47 7.23 -8.19
CA LEU A 35 9.79 6.94 -7.64
C LEU A 35 10.10 5.46 -7.80
N VAL A 36 11.31 5.16 -8.27
CA VAL A 36 11.83 3.79 -8.37
C VAL A 36 12.98 3.63 -7.38
N ILE A 37 12.87 2.61 -6.50
CA ILE A 37 13.91 2.27 -5.53
C ILE A 37 14.61 1.00 -6.02
N CYS A 38 15.90 1.11 -6.39
CA CYS A 38 16.73 0.04 -6.90
C CYS A 38 17.84 -0.31 -5.92
N GLY A 39 18.34 -1.55 -6.00
CA GLY A 39 19.45 -2.02 -5.19
C GLY A 39 19.46 -3.55 -5.05
N PRO A 40 20.53 -4.14 -4.52
CA PRO A 40 20.66 -5.58 -4.33
C PRO A 40 19.63 -6.13 -3.32
N SER A 41 19.47 -7.47 -3.29
CA SER A 41 18.67 -8.12 -2.25
C SER A 41 19.23 -7.79 -0.86
N GLY A 42 18.36 -7.56 0.12
CA GLY A 42 18.76 -7.20 1.48
C GLY A 42 19.12 -5.74 1.70
N SER A 43 19.11 -4.86 0.69
CA SER A 43 19.48 -3.43 0.84
C SER A 43 18.40 -2.54 1.49
N GLY A 44 17.40 -3.09 2.19
CA GLY A 44 16.41 -2.32 2.94
C GLY A 44 15.21 -1.78 2.14
N LYS A 45 15.11 -2.01 0.81
CA LYS A 45 14.01 -1.47 -0.03
C LYS A 45 12.60 -1.80 0.51
N SER A 46 12.38 -3.09 0.80
CA SER A 46 11.08 -3.53 1.33
C SER A 46 10.84 -3.02 2.75
N THR A 47 11.89 -2.88 3.56
CA THR A 47 11.83 -2.30 4.90
C THR A 47 11.41 -0.84 4.83
N LEU A 48 12.00 -0.07 3.89
CA LEU A 48 11.64 1.34 3.70
C LEU A 48 10.14 1.51 3.38
N ILE A 49 9.62 0.74 2.41
CA ILE A 49 8.20 0.77 2.04
C ILE A 49 7.31 0.35 3.22
N ARG A 50 7.73 -0.66 4.01
CA ARG A 50 6.99 -1.10 5.20
C ARG A 50 7.02 -0.09 6.33
N CYS A 51 8.04 0.75 6.42
CA CYS A 51 8.05 1.87 7.36
C CYS A 51 7.04 2.96 6.97
N VAL A 52 6.86 3.23 5.68
CA VAL A 52 5.89 4.24 5.20
C VAL A 52 4.45 3.87 5.60
N ASN A 53 4.06 2.61 5.48
CA ASN A 53 2.71 2.15 5.86
C ASN A 53 2.60 1.60 7.28
N GLN A 54 3.64 1.81 8.11
CA GLN A 54 3.72 1.38 9.52
C GLN A 54 3.55 -0.14 9.74
N LEU A 55 3.77 -0.97 8.72
CA LEU A 55 3.95 -2.43 8.90
C LEU A 55 5.26 -2.75 9.62
N GLU A 56 6.24 -1.84 9.53
CA GLU A 56 7.47 -1.84 10.32
C GLU A 56 7.64 -0.49 10.99
N GLN A 57 7.83 -0.47 12.31
CA GLN A 57 8.10 0.76 13.05
C GLN A 57 9.58 1.13 12.92
N HIS A 58 9.86 2.35 12.47
CA HIS A 58 11.21 2.92 12.49
C HIS A 58 11.55 3.47 13.88
N GLN A 59 12.83 3.44 14.27
CA GLN A 59 13.27 3.92 15.58
C GLN A 59 13.62 5.39 15.57
N HIS A 60 14.24 5.89 14.48
CA HIS A 60 14.65 7.29 14.37
C HIS A 60 14.09 7.94 13.13
N GLY A 61 14.01 9.26 13.14
CA GLY A 61 13.49 10.07 12.04
C GLY A 61 11.98 10.20 12.05
N GLN A 62 11.43 10.75 10.96
CA GLN A 62 10.01 11.05 10.82
C GLN A 62 9.56 10.72 9.39
N ILE A 63 8.32 10.26 9.26
CA ILE A 63 7.67 10.01 7.98
C ILE A 63 6.36 10.79 7.95
N TYR A 64 6.18 11.63 6.94
CA TYR A 64 4.98 12.44 6.75
C TYR A 64 4.26 12.01 5.47
N ILE A 65 2.94 11.90 5.55
CA ILE A 65 2.03 11.71 4.41
C ILE A 65 1.07 12.89 4.42
N ASP A 66 1.07 13.67 3.35
CA ASP A 66 0.27 14.90 3.22
C ASP A 66 0.40 15.83 4.46
N GLY A 67 1.64 15.97 4.94
CA GLY A 67 1.96 16.81 6.11
C GLY A 67 1.66 16.19 7.48
N VAL A 68 1.06 15.00 7.55
CA VAL A 68 0.74 14.29 8.82
C VAL A 68 1.82 13.28 9.14
N ASP A 69 2.40 13.30 10.36
CA ASP A 69 3.33 12.25 10.82
C ASP A 69 2.58 10.92 10.95
N VAL A 70 3.10 9.87 10.31
CA VAL A 70 2.48 8.53 10.34
C VAL A 70 2.36 7.93 11.74
N ARG A 71 3.10 8.45 12.72
CA ARG A 71 3.05 8.04 14.12
C ARG A 71 2.13 8.89 14.99
N ASP A 72 1.43 9.88 14.40
CA ASP A 72 0.56 10.79 15.13
C ASP A 72 -0.80 10.15 15.46
N GLY A 73 -0.78 9.05 16.20
CA GLY A 73 -1.96 8.37 16.72
C GLY A 73 -3.05 8.10 15.65
N ALA A 74 -4.27 8.55 15.92
CA ALA A 74 -5.41 8.36 15.01
C ALA A 74 -5.26 9.14 13.69
N ALA A 75 -4.64 10.31 13.70
CA ALA A 75 -4.43 11.11 12.50
C ALA A 75 -3.43 10.44 11.55
N GLY A 76 -2.31 9.93 12.07
CA GLY A 76 -1.33 9.17 11.29
C GLY A 76 -1.91 7.89 10.69
N GLN A 77 -2.70 7.15 11.48
CA GLN A 77 -3.39 5.95 10.97
C GLN A 77 -4.39 6.28 9.86
N ALA A 78 -5.14 7.38 9.99
CA ALA A 78 -6.05 7.85 8.97
C ALA A 78 -5.29 8.24 7.69
N ALA A 79 -4.20 9.01 7.82
CA ALA A 79 -3.37 9.41 6.68
C ALA A 79 -2.84 8.19 5.90
N ILE A 80 -2.37 7.14 6.60
CA ILE A 80 -1.93 5.90 5.95
C ILE A 80 -3.11 5.21 5.25
N ARG A 81 -4.21 4.97 5.97
CA ARG A 81 -5.37 4.25 5.43
C ARG A 81 -5.96 4.89 4.19
N ASP A 82 -6.01 6.23 4.17
CA ASP A 82 -6.69 6.97 3.12
C ASP A 82 -5.78 7.26 1.91
N ASN A 83 -4.46 7.19 2.09
CA ASN A 83 -3.50 7.60 1.06
C ASN A 83 -2.52 6.50 0.61
N VAL A 84 -2.40 5.38 1.34
CA VAL A 84 -1.39 4.36 1.05
C VAL A 84 -2.01 3.02 0.71
N GLY A 85 -1.98 2.66 -0.57
CA GLY A 85 -2.24 1.29 -1.02
C GLY A 85 -0.93 0.51 -1.17
N MET A 86 -0.89 -0.76 -0.77
CA MET A 86 0.29 -1.62 -0.90
C MET A 86 -0.01 -2.87 -1.72
N VAL A 87 0.88 -3.14 -2.68
CA VAL A 87 0.89 -4.40 -3.44
C VAL A 87 2.12 -5.20 -3.02
N PHE A 88 1.89 -6.39 -2.46
CA PHE A 88 2.96 -7.29 -2.02
C PHE A 88 3.48 -8.14 -3.19
N GLN A 89 4.73 -8.59 -3.08
CA GLN A 89 5.35 -9.48 -4.06
C GLN A 89 4.59 -10.81 -4.23
N GLN A 90 4.01 -11.32 -3.15
CA GLN A 90 3.21 -12.56 -3.13
C GLN A 90 1.70 -12.29 -3.31
N PHE A 91 1.32 -11.06 -3.71
CA PHE A 91 -0.04 -10.58 -3.92
C PHE A 91 -0.94 -10.62 -2.67
N ASN A 92 -0.77 -11.58 -1.78
CA ASN A 92 -1.50 -11.76 -0.50
C ASN A 92 -3.03 -11.66 -0.67
N LEU A 93 -3.55 -12.31 -1.72
CA LEU A 93 -4.99 -12.45 -1.90
C LEU A 93 -5.54 -13.49 -0.91
N PHE A 94 -6.73 -13.24 -0.41
CA PHE A 94 -7.43 -14.19 0.48
C PHE A 94 -7.92 -15.38 -0.35
N PRO A 95 -7.37 -16.59 -0.17
CA PRO A 95 -7.63 -17.72 -1.08
C PRO A 95 -9.06 -18.27 -0.98
N HIS A 96 -9.73 -18.05 0.15
CA HIS A 96 -11.09 -18.49 0.45
C HIS A 96 -12.17 -17.48 0.04
N LEU A 97 -11.78 -16.31 -0.49
CA LEU A 97 -12.67 -15.29 -1.01
C LEU A 97 -12.59 -15.21 -2.53
N THR A 98 -13.71 -14.90 -3.16
CA THR A 98 -13.71 -14.57 -4.60
C THR A 98 -12.90 -13.30 -4.86
N ILE A 99 -12.60 -13.04 -6.12
CA ILE A 99 -11.89 -11.80 -6.51
C ILE A 99 -12.69 -10.56 -6.11
N LEU A 100 -13.99 -10.55 -6.37
CA LEU A 100 -14.85 -9.44 -5.96
C LEU A 100 -14.82 -9.25 -4.42
N GLN A 101 -14.93 -10.33 -3.65
CA GLN A 101 -14.85 -10.26 -2.19
C GLN A 101 -13.48 -9.78 -1.70
N ASN A 102 -12.38 -10.16 -2.35
CA ASN A 102 -11.05 -9.65 -2.03
C ASN A 102 -10.95 -8.12 -2.19
N LEU A 103 -11.62 -7.54 -3.18
CA LEU A 103 -11.62 -6.09 -3.42
C LEU A 103 -12.58 -5.35 -2.50
N THR A 104 -13.75 -5.93 -2.21
CA THR A 104 -14.80 -5.24 -1.42
C THR A 104 -14.57 -5.28 0.08
N LEU A 105 -13.71 -6.19 0.58
CA LEU A 105 -13.47 -6.38 2.01
C LEU A 105 -12.97 -5.09 2.70
N GLY A 106 -11.98 -4.42 2.12
CA GLY A 106 -11.42 -3.16 2.63
C GLY A 106 -12.46 -2.03 2.66
N PRO A 107 -13.07 -1.68 1.54
CA PRO A 107 -14.13 -0.67 1.48
C PRO A 107 -15.26 -0.89 2.48
N ILE A 108 -15.75 -2.12 2.61
CA ILE A 108 -16.85 -2.43 3.55
C ILE A 108 -16.36 -2.35 5.01
N ARG A 109 -15.23 -2.99 5.34
CA ARG A 109 -14.81 -3.15 6.74
C ARG A 109 -14.09 -1.95 7.31
N ALA A 110 -13.26 -1.27 6.49
CA ALA A 110 -12.45 -0.15 6.95
C ALA A 110 -13.10 1.21 6.69
N ARG A 111 -13.86 1.36 5.58
CA ARG A 111 -14.50 2.63 5.22
C ARG A 111 -16.02 2.64 5.48
N GLY A 112 -16.63 1.49 5.82
CA GLY A 112 -18.06 1.39 6.10
C GLY A 112 -18.96 1.55 4.87
N LEU A 113 -18.42 1.35 3.65
CA LEU A 113 -19.21 1.49 2.42
C LEU A 113 -20.30 0.43 2.35
N PRO A 114 -21.50 0.78 1.85
CA PRO A 114 -22.55 -0.17 1.50
C PRO A 114 -22.04 -1.24 0.52
N ALA A 115 -22.51 -2.48 0.66
CA ALA A 115 -22.01 -3.60 -0.16
C ALA A 115 -22.18 -3.36 -1.67
N ALA A 116 -23.26 -2.69 -2.11
CA ALA A 116 -23.49 -2.35 -3.50
C ALA A 116 -22.43 -1.37 -4.02
N GLU A 117 -22.18 -0.28 -3.29
CA GLU A 117 -21.18 0.73 -3.67
C GLU A 117 -19.76 0.14 -3.68
N ALA A 118 -19.44 -0.73 -2.72
CA ALA A 118 -18.16 -1.43 -2.69
C ALA A 118 -18.00 -2.38 -3.89
N ALA A 119 -19.09 -3.04 -4.33
CA ALA A 119 -19.08 -3.90 -5.51
C ALA A 119 -18.88 -3.08 -6.80
N ASP A 120 -19.58 -1.96 -6.95
CA ASP A 120 -19.41 -1.06 -8.10
C ASP A 120 -17.98 -0.52 -8.18
N LEU A 121 -17.42 -0.08 -7.05
CA LEU A 121 -16.03 0.36 -6.95
C LEU A 121 -15.05 -0.75 -7.37
N ALA A 122 -15.26 -1.96 -6.86
CA ALA A 122 -14.42 -3.12 -7.18
C ALA A 122 -14.49 -3.47 -8.68
N MET A 123 -15.70 -3.48 -9.27
CA MET A 123 -15.87 -3.74 -10.70
C MET A 123 -15.22 -2.67 -11.55
N HIS A 124 -15.36 -1.39 -11.18
CA HIS A 124 -14.65 -0.29 -11.86
C HIS A 124 -13.13 -0.53 -11.91
N TYR A 125 -12.49 -0.92 -10.80
CA TYR A 125 -11.04 -1.18 -10.81
C TYR A 125 -10.67 -2.48 -11.52
N LEU A 126 -11.52 -3.52 -11.51
CA LEU A 126 -11.31 -4.72 -12.31
C LEU A 126 -11.35 -4.41 -13.82
N GLU A 127 -12.23 -3.52 -14.26
CA GLU A 127 -12.28 -3.03 -15.65
C GLU A 127 -11.00 -2.25 -16.00
N ARG A 128 -10.53 -1.36 -15.13
CA ARG A 128 -9.28 -0.61 -15.33
C ARG A 128 -8.05 -1.51 -15.48
N VAL A 129 -8.01 -2.62 -14.75
CA VAL A 129 -6.93 -3.62 -14.90
C VAL A 129 -7.25 -4.69 -15.93
N ARG A 130 -8.38 -4.58 -16.65
CA ARG A 130 -8.81 -5.42 -17.80
C ARG A 130 -8.99 -6.90 -17.45
N ILE A 131 -9.68 -7.19 -16.34
CA ILE A 131 -10.05 -8.54 -15.91
C ILE A 131 -11.41 -8.61 -15.19
N PRO A 132 -12.48 -7.86 -15.60
CA PRO A 132 -13.76 -7.85 -14.91
C PRO A 132 -14.43 -9.23 -14.88
N GLU A 133 -14.21 -10.05 -15.90
CA GLU A 133 -14.75 -11.40 -16.04
C GLU A 133 -14.21 -12.39 -14.99
N GLN A 134 -13.17 -12.01 -14.25
CA GLN A 134 -12.60 -12.83 -13.18
C GLN A 134 -13.26 -12.61 -11.81
N SER A 135 -14.20 -11.67 -11.67
CA SER A 135 -14.77 -11.22 -10.41
C SER A 135 -15.34 -12.34 -9.52
N ALA A 136 -15.99 -13.34 -10.12
CA ALA A 136 -16.60 -14.48 -9.41
C ALA A 136 -15.63 -15.63 -9.12
N LYS A 137 -14.39 -15.60 -9.66
CA LYS A 137 -13.40 -16.65 -9.46
C LYS A 137 -12.65 -16.50 -8.14
N TYR A 138 -11.94 -17.56 -7.75
CA TYR A 138 -11.03 -17.58 -6.62
C TYR A 138 -9.57 -17.35 -7.08
N PRO A 139 -8.68 -16.86 -6.21
CA PRO A 139 -7.28 -16.61 -6.55
C PRO A 139 -6.56 -17.82 -7.19
N SER A 140 -6.84 -19.04 -6.73
CA SER A 140 -6.25 -20.27 -7.27
C SER A 140 -6.60 -20.58 -8.73
N GLN A 141 -7.64 -19.95 -9.26
CA GLN A 141 -8.11 -20.10 -10.63
C GLN A 141 -7.46 -19.07 -11.60
N LEU A 142 -6.63 -18.18 -11.09
CA LEU A 142 -6.01 -17.09 -11.83
C LEU A 142 -4.52 -17.36 -12.06
N SER A 143 -4.02 -16.95 -13.22
CA SER A 143 -2.57 -16.90 -13.48
C SER A 143 -1.89 -15.87 -12.56
N GLY A 144 -0.57 -15.98 -12.36
CA GLY A 144 0.20 -15.02 -11.54
C GLY A 144 0.03 -13.57 -12.00
N GLY A 145 0.02 -13.32 -13.31
CA GLY A 145 -0.22 -11.98 -13.86
C GLY A 145 -1.63 -11.46 -13.60
N GLN A 146 -2.65 -12.33 -13.61
CA GLN A 146 -4.01 -11.95 -13.22
C GLN A 146 -4.11 -11.66 -11.72
N GLN A 147 -3.50 -12.49 -10.88
CA GLN A 147 -3.44 -12.26 -9.42
C GLN A 147 -2.75 -10.92 -9.10
N GLN A 148 -1.68 -10.56 -9.83
CA GLN A 148 -1.02 -9.27 -9.69
C GLN A 148 -1.97 -8.11 -10.01
N ARG A 149 -2.73 -8.20 -11.12
CA ARG A 149 -3.73 -7.19 -11.49
C ARG A 149 -4.83 -7.05 -10.44
N VAL A 150 -5.30 -8.18 -9.88
CA VAL A 150 -6.25 -8.17 -8.76
C VAL A 150 -5.67 -7.46 -7.54
N ALA A 151 -4.41 -7.74 -7.17
CA ALA A 151 -3.75 -7.08 -6.04
C ALA A 151 -3.60 -5.57 -6.25
N ILE A 152 -3.33 -5.13 -7.49
CA ILE A 152 -3.32 -3.71 -7.86
C ILE A 152 -4.73 -3.11 -7.73
N ALA A 153 -5.75 -3.76 -8.28
CA ALA A 153 -7.13 -3.29 -8.17
C ALA A 153 -7.59 -3.19 -6.71
N ARG A 154 -7.25 -4.19 -5.86
CA ARG A 154 -7.55 -4.17 -4.42
C ARG A 154 -6.87 -3.01 -3.68
N ALA A 155 -5.64 -2.66 -4.05
CA ALA A 155 -4.92 -1.54 -3.43
C ALA A 155 -5.49 -0.17 -3.84
N LEU A 156 -6.26 -0.11 -4.94
CA LEU A 156 -6.92 1.11 -5.42
C LEU A 156 -8.36 1.26 -4.90
N CYS A 157 -8.99 0.18 -4.41
CA CYS A 157 -10.27 0.22 -3.72
C CYS A 157 -10.13 0.78 -2.30
#